data_2a27060fc4052da02ca5e7872a2c2a49
#
_entry.id   2a27060fc4052da02ca5e7872a2c2a49
#
_cell.length_a   1.000
_cell.length_b   1.000
_cell.length_c   1.000
_cell.angle_alpha   90.00
_cell.angle_beta   90.00
_cell.angle_gamma   90.00
#
_symmetry.space_group_name_H-M   'P 1'
#
loop_
_entity.id
_entity.type
_entity.pdbx_description
1 polymer ?
#
loop_
_entity_poly.entity_id
_entity_poly.type
_entity_poly.pdbx_seq_one_letter_code
_entity_poly.pdbx_strand_id
1 'polypeptide(L)'
;MTTVRSAAFASISLLVAAVILVPAARAQRSTADDWHRRDARTVAQEKINPRVLSAIYQRRGDAKAHGVTAAPQQAIRVDRHGRALVDVRAQIRPELEKKFKALGGVVVSTSKTYDSIVGWVPLQTLERLAADPTVRAIEPAQ
;
A
#
# COMPACT_ATOMS: atom_id res chain seq x y z
N MET A 1 -13.94 77.20 47.03
CA MET A 1 -15.22 77.15 46.33
C MET A 1 -15.09 76.22 45.15
N THR A 2 -15.91 75.28 45.10
CA THR A 2 -16.45 74.52 43.99
C THR A 2 -15.88 73.08 43.83
N THR A 3 -16.62 72.22 44.38
CA THR A 3 -16.68 70.76 44.27
C THR A 3 -16.90 70.28 42.83
N VAL A 4 -16.17 69.25 42.39
CA VAL A 4 -16.61 68.43 41.25
C VAL A 4 -16.52 66.99 41.59
N ARG A 5 -17.61 66.28 41.40
CA ARG A 5 -17.92 64.90 41.76
C ARG A 5 -17.26 63.92 40.81
N SER A 6 -16.75 62.86 41.40
CA SER A 6 -16.38 61.62 40.75
C SER A 6 -17.55 60.88 40.12
N ALA A 7 -17.37 60.40 38.93
CA ALA A 7 -18.21 59.34 38.35
C ALA A 7 -17.30 58.13 38.00
N ALA A 8 -17.51 57.07 38.76
CA ALA A 8 -16.89 55.80 38.50
C ALA A 8 -17.68 55.05 37.43
N PHE A 9 -17.03 54.70 36.36
CA PHE A 9 -17.56 53.74 35.38
C PHE A 9 -16.90 52.41 35.62
N ALA A 10 -17.68 51.45 36.11
CA ALA A 10 -17.33 50.09 36.23
C ALA A 10 -17.47 49.40 34.87
N SER A 11 -16.35 49.07 34.25
CA SER A 11 -16.33 48.25 33.04
C SER A 11 -16.37 46.80 33.43
N ILE A 12 -17.49 46.14 33.17
CA ILE A 12 -17.64 44.70 33.27
C ILE A 12 -17.05 44.09 32.01
N SER A 13 -15.85 43.52 32.13
CA SER A 13 -15.24 42.71 31.08
C SER A 13 -15.87 41.34 31.10
N LEU A 14 -16.74 41.06 30.14
CA LEU A 14 -17.32 39.75 29.90
C LEU A 14 -16.28 38.88 29.17
N LEU A 15 -15.61 38.00 29.91
CA LEU A 15 -14.65 37.05 29.40
C LEU A 15 -15.43 35.87 28.79
N VAL A 16 -15.63 35.94 27.46
CA VAL A 16 -16.21 34.81 26.71
C VAL A 16 -15.14 33.76 26.56
N ALA A 17 -15.18 32.72 27.40
CA ALA A 17 -14.39 31.49 27.21
C ALA A 17 -14.96 30.73 26.01
N ALA A 18 -14.34 30.89 24.86
CA ALA A 18 -14.60 30.04 23.72
C ALA A 18 -13.99 28.65 23.99
N VAL A 19 -14.82 27.75 24.49
CA VAL A 19 -14.48 26.31 24.57
C VAL A 19 -14.40 25.81 23.13
N ILE A 20 -13.20 25.63 22.62
CA ILE A 20 -12.95 24.99 21.34
C ILE A 20 -13.21 23.50 21.56
N LEU A 21 -14.43 23.07 21.31
CA LEU A 21 -14.78 21.66 21.19
C LEU A 21 -14.13 21.16 19.90
N VAL A 22 -12.92 20.64 19.99
CA VAL A 22 -12.29 19.89 18.88
C VAL A 22 -13.07 18.59 18.74
N PRO A 23 -13.79 18.38 17.63
CA PRO A 23 -14.61 17.19 17.51
C PRO A 23 -13.73 15.94 17.43
N ALA A 24 -13.88 15.06 18.41
CA ALA A 24 -13.29 13.70 18.43
C ALA A 24 -13.70 12.84 17.19
N ALA A 25 -14.62 13.35 16.37
CA ALA A 25 -15.08 12.72 15.15
C ALA A 25 -14.03 12.58 14.03
N ARG A 26 -12.89 13.30 14.12
CA ARG A 26 -11.81 13.19 13.12
C ARG A 26 -10.93 11.97 13.32
N ALA A 27 -10.79 11.48 14.55
CA ALA A 27 -9.99 10.29 14.84
C ALA A 27 -10.70 8.98 14.45
N GLN A 28 -12.03 8.95 14.49
CA GLN A 28 -12.81 7.75 14.13
C GLN A 28 -13.00 7.56 12.61
N ARG A 29 -12.96 8.66 11.83
CA ARG A 29 -13.03 8.57 10.35
C ARG A 29 -11.80 7.92 9.73
N SER A 30 -10.62 8.05 10.35
CA SER A 30 -9.39 7.47 9.80
C SER A 30 -9.35 5.94 9.88
N THR A 31 -9.96 5.35 10.92
CA THR A 31 -9.93 3.89 11.08
C THR A 31 -10.89 3.16 10.14
N ALA A 32 -12.10 3.70 9.91
CA ALA A 32 -13.05 3.10 8.98
C ALA A 32 -12.57 3.22 7.52
N ASP A 33 -12.02 4.38 7.13
CA ASP A 33 -11.45 4.60 5.80
C ASP A 33 -10.19 3.76 5.56
N ASP A 34 -9.42 3.42 6.60
CA ASP A 34 -8.25 2.56 6.49
C ASP A 34 -8.62 1.08 6.30
N TRP A 35 -9.75 0.62 6.85
CA TRP A 35 -10.27 -0.72 6.57
C TRP A 35 -10.73 -0.85 5.12
N HIS A 36 -11.49 0.10 4.61
CA HIS A 36 -11.95 0.11 3.22
C HIS A 36 -10.81 0.24 2.21
N ARG A 37 -9.73 0.95 2.55
CA ARG A 37 -8.53 1.03 1.69
C ARG A 37 -7.71 -0.26 1.66
N ARG A 38 -7.71 -1.05 2.74
CA ARG A 38 -7.04 -2.36 2.75
C ARG A 38 -7.78 -3.38 1.90
N ASP A 39 -9.10 -3.27 1.82
CA ASP A 39 -9.95 -4.17 1.02
C ASP A 39 -10.05 -3.74 -0.45
N ALA A 40 -9.58 -2.53 -0.81
CA ALA A 40 -9.61 -2.02 -2.18
C ALA A 40 -8.47 -2.55 -3.05
N ARG A 41 -8.14 -3.85 -2.93
CA ARG A 41 -7.20 -4.49 -3.85
C ARG A 41 -7.85 -4.70 -5.21
N THR A 42 -7.08 -4.47 -6.27
CA THR A 42 -7.51 -4.88 -7.60
C THR A 42 -7.47 -6.40 -7.73
N VAL A 43 -8.23 -6.96 -8.66
CA VAL A 43 -8.22 -8.40 -8.97
C VAL A 43 -6.80 -8.93 -9.23
N ALA A 44 -5.94 -8.11 -9.84
CA ALA A 44 -4.53 -8.45 -10.06
C ALA A 44 -3.75 -8.50 -8.73
N GLN A 45 -3.98 -7.54 -7.84
CA GLN A 45 -3.30 -7.49 -6.54
C GLN A 45 -3.73 -8.61 -5.58
N GLU A 46 -4.97 -9.11 -5.71
CA GLU A 46 -5.45 -10.27 -4.94
C GLU A 46 -4.66 -11.55 -5.25
N LYS A 47 -4.14 -11.68 -6.47
CA LYS A 47 -3.30 -12.80 -6.90
C LYS A 47 -1.85 -12.71 -6.40
N ILE A 48 -1.44 -11.57 -5.83
CA ILE A 48 -0.07 -11.34 -5.38
C ILE A 48 0.02 -11.57 -3.87
N ASN A 49 0.97 -12.41 -3.46
CA ASN A 49 1.26 -12.63 -2.06
C ASN A 49 1.46 -11.29 -1.32
N PRO A 50 0.88 -11.11 -0.11
CA PRO A 50 0.98 -9.85 0.64
C PRO A 50 2.40 -9.33 0.87
N ARG A 51 3.39 -10.22 1.01
CA ARG A 51 4.81 -9.83 1.16
C ARG A 51 5.37 -9.20 -0.11
N VAL A 52 5.06 -9.79 -1.26
CA VAL A 52 5.45 -9.28 -2.57
C VAL A 52 4.75 -7.94 -2.84
N LEU A 53 3.46 -7.85 -2.52
CA LEU A 53 2.68 -6.63 -2.68
C LEU A 53 3.20 -5.48 -1.80
N SER A 54 3.58 -5.79 -0.54
CA SER A 54 4.22 -4.81 0.35
C SER A 54 5.54 -4.28 -0.21
N ALA A 55 6.35 -5.13 -0.84
CA ALA A 55 7.59 -4.71 -1.48
C ALA A 55 7.33 -3.83 -2.71
N ILE A 56 6.26 -4.09 -3.46
CA ILE A 56 5.82 -3.22 -4.57
C ILE A 56 5.47 -1.82 -4.04
N TYR A 57 4.67 -1.74 -2.98
CA TYR A 57 4.28 -0.46 -2.36
C TYR A 57 5.48 0.30 -1.79
N GLN A 58 6.41 -0.40 -1.13
CA GLN A 58 7.65 0.21 -0.64
C GLN A 58 8.48 0.77 -1.80
N ARG A 59 8.60 0.03 -2.89
CA ARG A 59 9.35 0.47 -4.07
C ARG A 59 8.73 1.69 -4.75
N ARG A 60 7.41 1.84 -4.71
CA ARG A 60 6.67 3.01 -5.22
C ARG A 60 6.71 4.21 -4.28
N GLY A 61 6.99 4.01 -2.99
CA GLY A 61 6.92 5.05 -1.97
C GLY A 61 5.51 5.32 -1.44
N ASP A 62 4.52 4.47 -1.76
CA ASP A 62 3.13 4.58 -1.33
C ASP A 62 2.73 3.58 -0.20
N ALA A 63 3.73 2.93 0.41
CA ALA A 63 3.55 1.93 1.45
C ALA A 63 2.63 2.39 2.60
N LYS A 64 2.78 3.63 3.08
CA LYS A 64 1.93 4.20 4.14
C LYS A 64 0.47 4.31 3.73
N ALA A 65 0.20 4.67 2.47
CA ALA A 65 -1.16 4.78 1.94
C ALA A 65 -1.89 3.43 1.92
N HIS A 66 -1.12 2.33 1.84
CA HIS A 66 -1.62 0.95 1.87
C HIS A 66 -1.48 0.27 3.24
N GLY A 67 -1.20 1.04 4.31
CA GLY A 67 -1.09 0.52 5.67
C GLY A 67 0.15 -0.35 5.93
N VAL A 68 1.17 -0.27 5.07
CA VAL A 68 2.45 -0.95 5.25
C VAL A 68 3.36 -0.07 6.10
N THR A 69 3.44 -0.37 7.40
CA THR A 69 4.16 0.45 8.38
C THR A 69 5.57 -0.04 8.70
N ALA A 70 5.88 -1.28 8.38
CA ALA A 70 7.19 -1.89 8.64
C ALA A 70 7.66 -2.72 7.44
N ALA A 71 8.98 -2.87 7.33
CA ALA A 71 9.55 -3.87 6.43
C ALA A 71 9.06 -5.26 6.83
N PRO A 72 8.65 -6.13 5.88
CA PRO A 72 8.23 -7.48 6.21
C PRO A 72 9.36 -8.23 6.92
N GLN A 73 9.03 -8.90 8.04
CA GLN A 73 10.01 -9.65 8.85
C GLN A 73 10.74 -10.75 8.06
N GLN A 74 10.12 -11.21 6.97
CA GLN A 74 10.76 -12.08 5.98
C GLN A 74 10.82 -11.32 4.66
N ALA A 75 11.99 -10.76 4.37
CA ALA A 75 12.25 -10.07 3.12
C ALA A 75 12.12 -11.05 1.95
N ILE A 76 11.43 -10.64 0.88
CA ILE A 76 11.49 -11.33 -0.39
C ILE A 76 12.90 -11.16 -1.00
N ARG A 77 13.35 -12.12 -1.77
CA ARG A 77 14.64 -12.01 -2.48
C ARG A 77 14.49 -11.00 -3.61
N VAL A 78 15.25 -9.90 -3.53
CA VAL A 78 15.29 -8.85 -4.57
C VAL A 78 16.75 -8.71 -5.02
N ASP A 79 16.96 -8.71 -6.32
CA ASP A 79 18.29 -8.52 -6.89
C ASP A 79 18.66 -7.02 -6.99
N ARG A 80 19.93 -6.76 -7.39
CA ARG A 80 20.45 -5.39 -7.59
C ARG A 80 19.69 -4.58 -8.65
N HIS A 81 18.93 -5.23 -9.52
CA HIS A 81 18.13 -4.60 -10.56
C HIS A 81 16.69 -4.33 -10.12
N GLY A 82 16.33 -4.59 -8.85
CA GLY A 82 14.99 -4.41 -8.32
C GLY A 82 13.98 -5.45 -8.81
N ARG A 83 14.46 -6.64 -9.20
CA ARG A 83 13.62 -7.79 -9.57
C ARG A 83 13.46 -8.70 -8.36
N ALA A 84 12.23 -9.14 -8.11
CA ALA A 84 11.93 -10.12 -7.09
C ALA A 84 12.02 -11.55 -7.67
N LEU A 85 12.54 -12.48 -6.88
CA LEU A 85 12.45 -13.90 -7.19
C LEU A 85 11.06 -14.39 -6.78
N VAL A 86 10.26 -14.80 -7.76
CA VAL A 86 8.87 -15.22 -7.56
C VAL A 86 8.58 -16.55 -8.23
N ASP A 87 7.62 -17.28 -7.64
CA ASP A 87 6.95 -18.43 -8.23
C ASP A 87 5.57 -17.97 -8.73
N VAL A 88 5.39 -18.00 -10.04
CA VAL A 88 4.15 -17.62 -10.71
C VAL A 88 3.35 -18.87 -10.99
N ARG A 89 2.24 -19.05 -10.29
CA ARG A 89 1.30 -20.15 -10.49
C ARG A 89 0.35 -19.78 -11.62
N ALA A 90 0.48 -20.47 -12.74
CA ALA A 90 -0.27 -20.13 -13.95
C ALA A 90 -0.37 -21.33 -14.88
N GLN A 91 -1.39 -21.35 -15.74
CA GLN A 91 -1.41 -22.27 -16.86
C GLN A 91 -0.27 -21.90 -17.84
N ILE A 92 0.73 -22.79 -17.94
CA ILE A 92 1.94 -22.52 -18.71
C ILE A 92 1.66 -22.63 -20.21
N ARG A 93 1.73 -21.47 -20.88
CA ARG A 93 1.57 -21.31 -22.32
C ARG A 93 2.73 -20.48 -22.90
N PRO A 94 3.09 -20.64 -24.16
CA PRO A 94 4.15 -19.85 -24.81
C PRO A 94 3.91 -18.34 -24.72
N GLU A 95 2.63 -17.90 -24.77
CA GLU A 95 2.24 -16.49 -24.67
C GLU A 95 2.59 -15.92 -23.29
N LEU A 96 2.36 -16.69 -22.22
CA LEU A 96 2.69 -16.27 -20.87
C LEU A 96 4.20 -16.12 -20.69
N GLU A 97 5.00 -17.07 -21.23
CA GLU A 97 6.46 -16.98 -21.17
C GLU A 97 6.98 -15.76 -21.96
N LYS A 98 6.41 -15.48 -23.15
CA LYS A 98 6.72 -14.27 -23.91
C LYS A 98 6.40 -13.01 -23.12
N LYS A 99 5.21 -12.96 -22.51
CA LYS A 99 4.79 -11.83 -21.66
C LYS A 99 5.70 -11.66 -20.46
N PHE A 100 6.06 -12.76 -19.78
CA PHE A 100 6.99 -12.75 -18.66
C PHE A 100 8.33 -12.09 -19.04
N LYS A 101 8.92 -12.49 -20.18
CA LYS A 101 10.15 -11.90 -20.71
C LYS A 101 9.96 -10.44 -21.16
N ALA A 102 8.85 -10.12 -21.83
CA ALA A 102 8.54 -8.76 -22.27
C ALA A 102 8.36 -7.77 -21.10
N LEU A 103 7.97 -8.25 -19.92
CA LEU A 103 7.90 -7.47 -18.69
C LEU A 103 9.26 -7.34 -17.96
N GLY A 104 10.35 -7.79 -18.57
CA GLY A 104 11.69 -7.74 -18.01
C GLY A 104 12.00 -8.93 -17.08
N GLY A 105 11.18 -9.97 -17.13
CA GLY A 105 11.38 -11.17 -16.35
C GLY A 105 12.47 -12.06 -16.93
N VAL A 106 13.21 -12.73 -16.03
CA VAL A 106 14.22 -13.75 -16.36
C VAL A 106 13.77 -15.07 -15.76
N VAL A 107 13.42 -16.02 -16.61
CA VAL A 107 12.96 -17.36 -16.18
C VAL A 107 14.13 -18.13 -15.61
N VAL A 108 13.95 -18.69 -14.41
CA VAL A 108 14.90 -19.60 -13.76
C VAL A 108 14.49 -21.04 -14.02
N SER A 109 13.22 -21.37 -13.86
CA SER A 109 12.67 -22.69 -14.16
C SER A 109 11.20 -22.61 -14.52
N THR A 110 10.75 -23.60 -15.29
CA THR A 110 9.34 -23.75 -15.68
C THR A 110 8.92 -25.19 -15.45
N SER A 111 7.77 -25.39 -14.86
CA SER A 111 7.18 -26.72 -14.65
C SER A 111 5.74 -26.74 -15.13
N LYS A 112 5.48 -27.47 -16.20
CA LYS A 112 4.12 -27.72 -16.69
C LYS A 112 3.31 -28.60 -15.73
N THR A 113 3.99 -29.54 -15.04
CA THR A 113 3.36 -30.45 -14.09
C THR A 113 2.79 -29.70 -12.87
N TYR A 114 3.50 -28.66 -12.43
CA TYR A 114 3.09 -27.85 -11.27
C TYR A 114 2.45 -26.53 -11.68
N ASP A 115 2.25 -26.27 -12.96
CA ASP A 115 1.72 -25.01 -13.46
C ASP A 115 2.47 -23.80 -12.88
N SER A 116 3.80 -23.81 -12.94
CA SER A 116 4.66 -22.87 -12.25
C SER A 116 5.79 -22.34 -13.15
N ILE A 117 6.05 -21.03 -13.07
CA ILE A 117 7.24 -20.37 -13.59
C ILE A 117 7.96 -19.71 -12.42
N VAL A 118 9.17 -20.16 -12.11
CA VAL A 118 10.05 -19.48 -11.15
C VAL A 118 10.98 -18.56 -11.93
N GLY A 119 11.07 -17.30 -11.48
CA GLY A 119 11.96 -16.34 -12.14
C GLY A 119 12.06 -15.02 -11.45
N TRP A 120 12.99 -14.21 -11.96
CA TRP A 120 13.21 -12.84 -11.52
C TRP A 120 12.32 -11.89 -12.30
N VAL A 121 11.48 -11.11 -11.63
CA VAL A 121 10.55 -10.16 -12.26
C VAL A 121 10.68 -8.80 -11.60
N PRO A 122 10.77 -7.70 -12.38
CA PRO A 122 10.78 -6.35 -11.82
C PRO A 122 9.53 -6.11 -10.97
N LEU A 123 9.70 -5.64 -9.73
CA LEU A 123 8.59 -5.39 -8.79
C LEU A 123 7.48 -4.52 -9.42
N GLN A 124 7.87 -3.54 -10.23
CA GLN A 124 6.94 -2.61 -10.89
C GLN A 124 6.03 -3.26 -11.95
N THR A 125 6.40 -4.43 -12.46
CA THR A 125 5.67 -5.11 -13.54
C THR A 125 4.85 -6.31 -13.05
N LEU A 126 4.98 -6.69 -11.77
CA LEU A 126 4.29 -7.85 -11.21
C LEU A 126 2.76 -7.73 -11.26
N GLU A 127 2.20 -6.54 -11.04
CA GLU A 127 0.74 -6.33 -11.17
C GLU A 127 0.26 -6.51 -12.61
N ARG A 128 1.07 -6.10 -13.60
CA ARG A 128 0.76 -6.32 -15.02
C ARG A 128 0.84 -7.80 -15.39
N LEU A 129 1.75 -8.55 -14.77
CA LEU A 129 1.83 -10.00 -14.92
C LEU A 129 0.63 -10.68 -14.26
N ALA A 130 0.28 -10.27 -13.04
CA ALA A 130 -0.87 -10.79 -12.30
C ALA A 130 -2.22 -10.51 -12.99
N ALA A 131 -2.31 -9.44 -13.78
CA ALA A 131 -3.50 -9.13 -14.58
C ALA A 131 -3.75 -10.14 -15.72
N ASP A 132 -2.79 -11.03 -16.02
CA ASP A 132 -2.99 -12.10 -17.00
C ASP A 132 -4.04 -13.08 -16.45
N PRO A 133 -5.05 -13.46 -17.27
CA PRO A 133 -6.12 -14.36 -16.82
C PRO A 133 -5.60 -15.78 -16.52
N THR A 134 -4.47 -16.19 -17.12
CA THR A 134 -3.86 -17.51 -16.87
C THR A 134 -3.10 -17.56 -15.55
N VAL A 135 -2.73 -16.41 -14.98
CA VAL A 135 -2.06 -16.31 -13.69
C VAL A 135 -3.07 -16.45 -12.56
N ARG A 136 -2.82 -17.38 -11.66
CA ARG A 136 -3.64 -17.69 -10.48
C ARG A 136 -3.06 -17.06 -9.20
N ALA A 137 -1.74 -17.14 -9.03
CA ALA A 137 -1.06 -16.58 -7.87
C ALA A 137 0.40 -16.23 -8.19
N ILE A 138 0.95 -15.27 -7.45
CA ILE A 138 2.38 -14.91 -7.45
C ILE A 138 2.88 -14.98 -6.02
N GLU A 139 3.79 -15.91 -5.77
CA GLU A 139 4.37 -16.21 -4.45
C GLU A 139 5.86 -15.84 -4.42
N PRO A 140 6.43 -15.51 -3.25
CA PRO A 140 7.88 -15.39 -3.13
C PRO A 140 8.52 -16.78 -3.32
N ALA A 141 9.50 -16.90 -4.21
CA ALA A 141 10.29 -18.13 -4.34
C ALA A 141 11.49 -18.08 -3.37
N GLN A 142 11.86 -19.24 -2.86
CA GLN A 142 13.00 -19.44 -1.95
C GLN A 142 14.25 -19.90 -2.70
#